data_f2ab9661eff8f4e39c98c816c1bdfd6c
#
_entry.id   f2ab9661eff8f4e39c98c816c1bdfd6c
#
_cell.length_a   1.000
_cell.length_b   1.000
_cell.length_c   1.000
_cell.angle_alpha   90.00
_cell.angle_beta   90.00
_cell.angle_gamma   90.00
#
_symmetry.space_group_name_H-M   'P 1'
#
loop_
_entity.id
_entity.type
_entity.pdbx_description
1 polymer ?
#
loop_
_entity_poly.entity_id
_entity_poly.type
_entity_poly.pdbx_seq_one_letter_code
_entity_poly.pdbx_strand_id
1 'polypeptide(L)'
;MTKKKKYILLFFLALVAYAAILPVRGYGLKIASGLHCAAFFALTLWALWKYDSQLNPWGIILTVVLPWLPDLAFRIYSPGTTLSSLPATALPLQAILAAAIINYNRRIWLIVLLGAAMVYGVTEGQHQWYEWASYGINQARPSCLATAEVFNGEQSVSLGDIHEDYLVLDVWSSTCGACINALPEVQALHDRYKDSDRVQVASLFVCYKDETIKTALEIVN
;
A
#
# COMPACT_ATOMS: atom_id res chain seq x y z
N MET A 1 -35.91 6.32 11.35
CA MET A 1 -34.54 6.56 11.86
C MET A 1 -34.20 8.05 11.70
N THR A 2 -33.69 8.72 12.74
CA THR A 2 -33.34 10.15 12.69
C THR A 2 -32.15 10.41 11.77
N LYS A 3 -31.99 11.65 11.27
CA LYS A 3 -30.83 12.04 10.42
C LYS A 3 -29.51 11.66 11.07
N LYS A 4 -29.35 11.94 12.38
CA LYS A 4 -28.14 11.59 13.16
C LYS A 4 -27.82 10.08 13.12
N LYS A 5 -28.81 9.24 13.33
CA LYS A 5 -28.65 7.78 13.30
C LYS A 5 -28.24 7.27 11.91
N LYS A 6 -28.67 7.92 10.83
CA LYS A 6 -28.29 7.58 9.44
C LYS A 6 -26.81 7.90 9.18
N TYR A 7 -26.31 9.06 9.61
CA TYR A 7 -24.88 9.40 9.50
C TYR A 7 -24.02 8.44 10.33
N ILE A 8 -24.43 8.13 11.56
CA ILE A 8 -23.71 7.17 12.41
C ILE A 8 -23.63 5.79 11.72
N LEU A 9 -24.74 5.29 11.18
CA LEU A 9 -24.75 4.01 10.45
C LEU A 9 -23.81 4.06 9.24
N LEU A 10 -23.86 5.15 8.47
CA LEU A 10 -23.01 5.32 7.29
C LEU A 10 -21.52 5.38 7.66
N PHE A 11 -21.18 6.07 8.75
CA PHE A 11 -19.82 6.10 9.28
C PHE A 11 -19.32 4.69 9.64
N PHE A 12 -20.14 3.90 10.37
CA PHE A 12 -19.74 2.54 10.73
C PHE A 12 -19.61 1.63 9.52
N LEU A 13 -20.46 1.76 8.50
CA LEU A 13 -20.33 1.01 7.25
C LEU A 13 -19.02 1.36 6.53
N ALA A 14 -18.68 2.66 6.46
CA ALA A 14 -17.43 3.11 5.87
C ALA A 14 -16.21 2.64 6.67
N LEU A 15 -16.28 2.67 8.01
CA LEU A 15 -15.22 2.19 8.90
C LEU A 15 -15.00 0.68 8.75
N VAL A 16 -16.07 -0.11 8.68
CA VAL A 16 -15.99 -1.56 8.46
C VAL A 16 -15.40 -1.86 7.07
N ALA A 17 -15.84 -1.16 6.03
CA ALA A 17 -15.28 -1.30 4.68
C ALA A 17 -13.78 -0.96 4.64
N TYR A 18 -13.37 0.10 5.34
CA TYR A 18 -11.97 0.47 5.47
C TYR A 18 -11.16 -0.63 6.19
N ALA A 19 -11.60 -1.02 7.39
CA ALA A 19 -10.88 -1.96 8.25
C ALA A 19 -10.81 -3.38 7.65
N ALA A 20 -11.87 -3.85 7.00
CA ALA A 20 -11.92 -5.19 6.40
C ALA A 20 -10.93 -5.38 5.24
N ILE A 21 -10.56 -4.29 4.54
CA ILE A 21 -9.63 -4.35 3.40
C ILE A 21 -8.17 -4.12 3.84
N LEU A 22 -7.92 -3.57 5.04
CA LEU A 22 -6.56 -3.30 5.51
C LEU A 22 -5.63 -4.53 5.47
N PRO A 23 -6.05 -5.74 5.91
CA PRO A 23 -5.19 -6.92 5.85
C PRO A 23 -4.80 -7.32 4.42
N VAL A 24 -5.62 -6.97 3.42
CA VAL A 24 -5.33 -7.26 2.01
C VAL A 24 -4.10 -6.50 1.49
N ARG A 25 -3.69 -5.42 2.16
CA ARG A 25 -2.44 -4.69 1.84
C ARG A 25 -1.21 -5.59 1.91
N GLY A 26 -1.20 -6.62 2.76
CA GLY A 26 -0.15 -7.63 2.85
C GLY A 26 -0.02 -8.52 1.61
N TYR A 27 -1.06 -8.61 0.79
CA TYR A 27 -1.05 -9.36 -0.48
C TYR A 27 -0.77 -8.50 -1.71
N GLY A 28 -0.68 -7.19 -1.54
CA GLY A 28 -0.34 -6.24 -2.59
C GLY A 28 -1.17 -4.96 -2.58
N LEU A 29 -0.50 -3.84 -2.74
CA LEU A 29 -1.15 -2.52 -2.73
C LEU A 29 -2.14 -2.33 -3.87
N LYS A 30 -1.90 -2.90 -5.06
CA LYS A 30 -2.82 -2.81 -6.21
C LYS A 30 -4.17 -3.44 -5.88
N ILE A 31 -4.17 -4.66 -5.31
CA ILE A 31 -5.39 -5.38 -4.95
C ILE A 31 -6.15 -4.62 -3.86
N ALA A 32 -5.47 -4.21 -2.80
CA ALA A 32 -6.08 -3.46 -1.71
C ALA A 32 -6.66 -2.12 -2.18
N SER A 33 -5.94 -1.37 -3.01
CA SER A 33 -6.42 -0.10 -3.57
C SER A 33 -7.63 -0.30 -4.47
N GLY A 34 -7.65 -1.33 -5.31
CA GLY A 34 -8.78 -1.68 -6.16
C GLY A 34 -10.03 -2.02 -5.35
N LEU A 35 -9.89 -2.83 -4.30
CA LEU A 35 -10.99 -3.17 -3.39
C LEU A 35 -11.51 -1.95 -2.64
N HIS A 36 -10.63 -1.10 -2.12
CA HIS A 36 -11.04 0.16 -1.48
C HIS A 36 -11.78 1.07 -2.47
N CYS A 37 -11.25 1.26 -3.69
CA CYS A 37 -11.91 2.06 -4.71
C CYS A 37 -13.32 1.52 -5.00
N ALA A 38 -13.46 0.24 -5.25
CA ALA A 38 -14.76 -0.38 -5.54
C ALA A 38 -15.74 -0.26 -4.36
N ALA A 39 -15.29 -0.56 -3.14
CA ALA A 39 -16.13 -0.51 -1.94
C ALA A 39 -16.59 0.92 -1.64
N PHE A 40 -15.67 1.90 -1.66
CA PHE A 40 -16.00 3.29 -1.35
C PHE A 40 -16.80 3.98 -2.46
N PHE A 41 -16.53 3.65 -3.72
CA PHE A 41 -17.37 4.08 -4.85
C PHE A 41 -18.81 3.58 -4.69
N ALA A 42 -18.98 2.26 -4.50
CA ALA A 42 -20.29 1.65 -4.35
C ALA A 42 -21.05 2.15 -3.11
N LEU A 43 -20.37 2.25 -1.96
CA LEU A 43 -20.95 2.77 -0.73
C LEU A 43 -21.41 4.22 -0.87
N THR A 44 -20.59 5.07 -1.49
CA THR A 44 -20.91 6.49 -1.70
C THR A 44 -22.11 6.64 -2.64
N LEU A 45 -22.09 5.95 -3.78
CA LEU A 45 -23.17 5.99 -4.75
C LEU A 45 -24.49 5.48 -4.16
N TRP A 46 -24.43 4.35 -3.45
CA TRP A 46 -25.59 3.78 -2.75
C TRP A 46 -26.14 4.75 -1.70
N ALA A 47 -25.27 5.37 -0.89
CA ALA A 47 -25.70 6.30 0.16
C ALA A 47 -26.33 7.57 -0.42
N LEU A 48 -25.73 8.13 -1.46
CA LEU A 48 -26.27 9.30 -2.18
C LEU A 48 -27.63 8.98 -2.79
N TRP A 49 -27.79 7.81 -3.43
CA TRP A 49 -29.06 7.38 -3.99
C TRP A 49 -30.12 7.10 -2.92
N LYS A 50 -29.77 6.35 -1.87
CA LYS A 50 -30.73 5.92 -0.82
C LYS A 50 -31.20 7.07 0.05
N TYR A 51 -30.34 8.05 0.31
CA TYR A 51 -30.62 9.14 1.24
C TYR A 51 -30.75 10.51 0.56
N ASP A 52 -30.93 10.55 -0.76
CA ASP A 52 -30.97 11.76 -1.61
C ASP A 52 -31.84 12.89 -1.03
N SER A 53 -33.10 12.58 -0.66
CA SER A 53 -34.04 13.55 -0.09
C SER A 53 -33.97 13.70 1.45
N GLN A 54 -33.12 12.91 2.13
CA GLN A 54 -33.14 12.78 3.58
C GLN A 54 -31.91 13.37 4.27
N LEU A 55 -30.76 13.34 3.60
CA LEU A 55 -29.48 13.81 4.12
C LEU A 55 -28.87 14.83 3.16
N ASN A 56 -28.02 15.70 3.73
CA ASN A 56 -27.22 16.57 2.88
C ASN A 56 -26.15 15.75 2.14
N PRO A 57 -26.02 15.84 0.82
CA PRO A 57 -25.03 15.09 0.05
C PRO A 57 -23.59 15.33 0.49
N TRP A 58 -23.22 16.56 0.80
CA TRP A 58 -21.90 16.87 1.35
C TRP A 58 -21.65 16.20 2.70
N GLY A 59 -22.70 16.10 3.54
CA GLY A 59 -22.64 15.38 4.81
C GLY A 59 -22.41 13.89 4.60
N ILE A 60 -23.00 13.28 3.55
CA ILE A 60 -22.76 11.89 3.17
C ILE A 60 -21.29 11.70 2.77
N ILE A 61 -20.78 12.53 1.85
CA ILE A 61 -19.39 12.47 1.36
C ILE A 61 -18.41 12.62 2.51
N LEU A 62 -18.58 13.65 3.36
CA LEU A 62 -17.73 13.85 4.52
C LEU A 62 -17.74 12.65 5.48
N THR A 63 -18.93 12.07 5.73
CA THR A 63 -19.06 10.91 6.61
C THR A 63 -18.31 9.68 6.07
N VAL A 64 -18.35 9.45 4.76
CA VAL A 64 -17.63 8.33 4.11
C VAL A 64 -16.12 8.56 4.09
N VAL A 65 -15.67 9.81 4.05
CA VAL A 65 -14.23 10.18 4.09
C VAL A 65 -13.64 10.06 5.50
N LEU A 66 -14.45 10.21 6.58
CA LEU A 66 -13.95 10.22 7.96
C LEU A 66 -13.00 9.06 8.32
N PRO A 67 -13.22 7.79 7.93
CA PRO A 67 -12.29 6.70 8.23
C PRO A 67 -10.89 6.86 7.62
N TRP A 68 -10.72 7.73 6.62
CA TRP A 68 -9.44 8.02 5.97
C TRP A 68 -8.63 9.11 6.68
N LEU A 69 -9.24 9.85 7.63
CA LEU A 69 -8.56 10.95 8.31
C LEU A 69 -7.29 10.54 9.06
N PRO A 70 -7.24 9.39 9.78
CA PRO A 70 -6.00 8.95 10.43
C PRO A 70 -4.86 8.69 9.42
N ASP A 71 -5.18 8.05 8.30
CA ASP A 71 -4.21 7.78 7.23
C ASP A 71 -3.71 9.09 6.57
N LEU A 72 -4.62 10.03 6.31
CA LEU A 72 -4.27 11.36 5.82
C LEU A 72 -3.40 12.13 6.81
N ALA A 73 -3.75 12.12 8.11
CA ALA A 73 -2.97 12.78 9.15
C ALA A 73 -1.56 12.18 9.25
N PHE A 74 -1.43 10.87 9.19
CA PHE A 74 -0.13 10.20 9.19
C PHE A 74 0.72 10.61 7.97
N ARG A 75 0.13 10.75 6.79
CA ARG A 75 0.83 11.19 5.58
C ARG A 75 1.31 12.63 5.66
N ILE A 76 0.53 13.50 6.30
CA ILE A 76 0.94 14.90 6.54
C ILE A 76 2.08 14.97 7.56
N TYR A 77 2.03 14.12 8.59
CA TYR A 77 3.06 14.08 9.64
C TYR A 77 4.39 13.49 9.14
N SER A 78 4.34 12.46 8.28
CA SER A 78 5.53 11.75 7.79
C SER A 78 5.55 11.66 6.25
N PRO A 79 5.64 12.79 5.52
CA PRO A 79 5.52 12.80 4.07
C PRO A 79 6.65 12.01 3.38
N GLY A 80 7.88 12.06 3.90
CA GLY A 80 9.03 11.38 3.30
C GLY A 80 8.90 9.86 3.28
N THR A 81 8.29 9.25 4.31
CA THR A 81 8.12 7.80 4.41
C THR A 81 6.84 7.30 3.74
N THR A 82 5.89 8.19 3.46
CA THR A 82 4.56 7.80 2.95
C THR A 82 4.31 8.18 1.48
N LEU A 83 5.27 8.88 0.85
CA LEU A 83 5.10 9.38 -0.52
C LEU A 83 4.88 8.26 -1.53
N SER A 84 5.65 7.19 -1.47
CA SER A 84 5.54 6.05 -2.39
C SER A 84 4.17 5.36 -2.32
N SER A 85 3.54 5.32 -1.15
CA SER A 85 2.23 4.70 -0.93
C SER A 85 1.05 5.69 -1.00
N LEU A 86 1.28 6.95 -1.39
CA LEU A 86 0.23 7.98 -1.51
C LEU A 86 -0.98 7.53 -2.36
N PRO A 87 -0.82 6.84 -3.50
CA PRO A 87 -1.96 6.38 -4.29
C PRO A 87 -2.93 5.48 -3.53
N ALA A 88 -2.45 4.69 -2.55
CA ALA A 88 -3.31 3.82 -1.75
C ALA A 88 -4.37 4.59 -0.93
N THR A 89 -4.15 5.88 -0.65
CA THR A 89 -5.14 6.76 -0.02
C THR A 89 -5.83 7.66 -1.04
N ALA A 90 -5.10 8.19 -2.01
CA ALA A 90 -5.63 9.12 -2.99
C ALA A 90 -6.69 8.46 -3.90
N LEU A 91 -6.45 7.24 -4.38
CA LEU A 91 -7.36 6.54 -5.29
C LEU A 91 -8.75 6.26 -4.66
N PRO A 92 -8.89 5.75 -3.44
CA PRO A 92 -10.19 5.61 -2.79
C PRO A 92 -10.92 6.93 -2.56
N LEU A 93 -10.20 8.01 -2.24
CA LEU A 93 -10.79 9.35 -2.13
C LEU A 93 -11.27 9.87 -3.47
N GLN A 94 -10.52 9.64 -4.55
CA GLN A 94 -10.97 9.93 -5.92
C GLN A 94 -12.21 9.10 -6.30
N ALA A 95 -12.31 7.84 -5.85
CA ALA A 95 -13.47 7.00 -6.07
C ALA A 95 -14.74 7.56 -5.40
N ILE A 96 -14.62 8.10 -4.18
CA ILE A 96 -15.71 8.81 -3.50
C ILE A 96 -16.16 10.04 -4.31
N LEU A 97 -15.21 10.85 -4.78
CA LEU A 97 -15.51 12.02 -5.62
C LEU A 97 -16.13 11.63 -6.97
N ALA A 98 -15.62 10.58 -7.60
CA ALA A 98 -16.18 10.06 -8.83
C ALA A 98 -17.65 9.62 -8.67
N ALA A 99 -17.97 8.91 -7.57
CA ALA A 99 -19.34 8.52 -7.25
C ALA A 99 -20.26 9.74 -7.07
N ALA A 100 -19.76 10.80 -6.40
CA ALA A 100 -20.49 12.04 -6.23
C ALA A 100 -20.76 12.74 -7.58
N ILE A 101 -19.72 12.88 -8.42
CA ILE A 101 -19.83 13.50 -9.75
C ILE A 101 -20.84 12.74 -10.63
N ILE A 102 -20.78 11.40 -10.63
CA ILE A 102 -21.69 10.55 -11.39
C ILE A 102 -23.14 10.70 -10.89
N ASN A 103 -23.34 10.78 -9.58
CA ASN A 103 -24.68 10.98 -9.02
C ASN A 103 -25.30 12.30 -9.45
N TYR A 104 -24.52 13.38 -9.52
CA TYR A 104 -24.99 14.70 -9.95
C TYR A 104 -25.11 14.86 -11.46
N ASN A 105 -24.17 14.24 -12.20
CA ASN A 105 -24.04 14.44 -13.63
C ASN A 105 -23.96 13.07 -14.33
N ARG A 106 -25.13 12.51 -14.63
CA ARG A 106 -25.30 11.16 -15.21
C ARG A 106 -24.91 11.06 -16.69
N ARG A 107 -23.96 11.88 -17.16
CA ARG A 107 -23.46 11.80 -18.52
C ARG A 107 -22.57 10.58 -18.71
N ILE A 108 -22.90 9.73 -19.68
CA ILE A 108 -22.21 8.46 -19.91
C ILE A 108 -20.72 8.63 -20.16
N TRP A 109 -20.31 9.67 -20.84
CA TRP A 109 -18.90 9.94 -21.12
C TRP A 109 -18.09 10.23 -19.83
N LEU A 110 -18.70 10.90 -18.83
CA LEU A 110 -18.06 11.10 -17.51
C LEU A 110 -17.88 9.77 -16.76
N ILE A 111 -18.87 8.88 -16.82
CA ILE A 111 -18.80 7.56 -16.21
C ILE A 111 -17.64 6.77 -16.82
N VAL A 112 -17.55 6.77 -18.16
CA VAL A 112 -16.47 6.08 -18.88
C VAL A 112 -15.11 6.69 -18.56
N LEU A 113 -14.99 8.01 -18.58
CA LEU A 113 -13.72 8.72 -18.31
C LEU A 113 -13.24 8.46 -16.87
N LEU A 114 -14.12 8.63 -15.88
CA LEU A 114 -13.76 8.42 -14.46
C LEU A 114 -13.48 6.95 -14.17
N GLY A 115 -14.24 6.03 -14.76
CA GLY A 115 -13.98 4.59 -14.67
C GLY A 115 -12.62 4.20 -15.25
N ALA A 116 -12.31 4.68 -16.45
CA ALA A 116 -11.01 4.45 -17.08
C ALA A 116 -9.85 5.05 -16.27
N ALA A 117 -10.02 6.26 -15.73
CA ALA A 117 -9.01 6.91 -14.87
C ALA A 117 -8.78 6.13 -13.58
N MET A 118 -9.84 5.57 -12.97
CA MET A 118 -9.71 4.73 -11.77
C MET A 118 -9.00 3.40 -12.08
N VAL A 119 -9.36 2.73 -13.18
CA VAL A 119 -8.70 1.50 -13.60
C VAL A 119 -7.22 1.77 -13.88
N TYR A 120 -6.90 2.80 -14.67
CA TYR A 120 -5.52 3.19 -14.93
C TYR A 120 -4.77 3.51 -13.63
N GLY A 121 -5.37 4.29 -12.72
CA GLY A 121 -4.75 4.66 -11.44
C GLY A 121 -4.40 3.46 -10.57
N VAL A 122 -5.28 2.45 -10.50
CA VAL A 122 -5.06 1.23 -9.69
C VAL A 122 -4.04 0.30 -10.35
N THR A 123 -4.01 0.19 -11.68
CA THR A 123 -3.10 -0.72 -12.40
C THR A 123 -1.75 -0.10 -12.64
N GLU A 124 -1.67 0.84 -13.57
CA GLU A 124 -0.42 1.42 -14.05
C GLU A 124 0.01 2.67 -13.28
N GLY A 125 -0.93 3.56 -12.99
CA GLY A 125 -0.63 4.85 -12.34
C GLY A 125 -0.01 4.69 -10.96
N GLN A 126 -0.48 3.71 -10.17
CA GLN A 126 0.09 3.40 -8.85
C GLN A 126 1.52 2.84 -8.99
N HIS A 127 1.78 2.01 -10.00
CA HIS A 127 3.11 1.46 -10.25
C HIS A 127 4.10 2.56 -10.67
N GLN A 128 3.72 3.38 -11.66
CA GLN A 128 4.53 4.51 -12.12
C GLN A 128 4.83 5.51 -10.99
N TRP A 129 3.81 5.79 -10.15
CA TRP A 129 4.00 6.64 -8.98
C TRP A 129 5.00 6.03 -8.00
N TYR A 130 4.88 4.73 -7.71
CA TYR A 130 5.80 4.04 -6.81
C TYR A 130 7.23 4.08 -7.33
N GLU A 131 7.43 3.80 -8.59
CA GLU A 131 8.75 3.89 -9.23
C GLU A 131 9.32 5.31 -9.15
N TRP A 132 8.52 6.31 -9.52
CA TRP A 132 8.94 7.69 -9.44
C TRP A 132 9.28 8.12 -8.00
N ALA A 133 8.43 7.79 -7.02
CA ALA A 133 8.62 8.18 -5.63
C ALA A 133 9.79 7.45 -4.97
N SER A 134 10.07 6.19 -5.37
CA SER A 134 11.14 5.38 -4.79
C SER A 134 12.48 5.61 -5.47
N TYR A 135 12.50 5.76 -6.80
CA TYR A 135 13.73 5.86 -7.58
C TYR A 135 14.00 7.27 -8.14
N GLY A 136 12.96 8.02 -8.50
CA GLY A 136 13.08 9.35 -9.07
C GLY A 136 13.50 10.42 -8.06
N ILE A 137 13.11 10.28 -6.79
CA ILE A 137 13.51 11.18 -5.70
C ILE A 137 14.88 10.80 -5.15
N ASN A 138 15.13 9.52 -5.03
CA ASN A 138 16.41 8.95 -4.68
C ASN A 138 17.18 8.62 -5.96
N GLN A 139 17.49 9.62 -6.80
CA GLN A 139 18.46 9.41 -7.88
C GLN A 139 19.71 8.83 -7.26
N ALA A 140 19.95 7.58 -7.59
CA ALA A 140 20.93 6.72 -6.96
C ALA A 140 22.26 7.46 -6.79
N ARG A 141 22.59 7.80 -5.57
CA ARG A 141 24.00 7.87 -5.24
C ARG A 141 24.54 6.48 -5.57
N PRO A 142 25.65 6.39 -6.35
CA PRO A 142 26.29 5.09 -6.58
C PRO A 142 26.41 4.45 -5.20
N SER A 143 25.74 3.33 -5.03
CA SER A 143 25.58 2.75 -3.72
C SER A 143 26.94 2.27 -3.25
N CYS A 144 27.33 2.71 -2.08
CA CYS A 144 28.46 2.12 -1.37
C CYS A 144 28.11 0.73 -0.82
N LEU A 145 27.33 -0.08 -1.55
CA LEU A 145 27.02 -1.46 -1.15
C LEU A 145 28.30 -2.27 -0.92
N ALA A 146 29.35 -1.98 -1.70
CA ALA A 146 30.67 -2.58 -1.53
C ALA A 146 31.30 -2.29 -0.15
N THR A 147 30.88 -1.25 0.56
CA THR A 147 31.37 -0.90 1.89
C THR A 147 30.34 -1.11 2.98
N ALA A 148 29.15 -1.65 2.64
CA ALA A 148 28.12 -1.94 3.62
C ALA A 148 28.49 -3.21 4.38
N GLU A 149 28.47 -3.12 5.70
CA GLU A 149 28.65 -4.26 6.60
C GLU A 149 27.26 -4.72 7.09
N VAL A 150 27.07 -6.02 7.08
CA VAL A 150 25.86 -6.68 7.60
C VAL A 150 26.27 -7.71 8.65
N PHE A 151 25.41 -7.90 9.64
CA PHE A 151 25.67 -8.88 10.69
C PHE A 151 24.93 -10.19 10.37
N ASN A 152 25.66 -11.30 10.24
CA ASN A 152 25.09 -12.61 9.92
C ASN A 152 24.65 -13.42 11.17
N GLY A 153 24.67 -12.81 12.35
CA GLY A 153 24.36 -13.46 13.62
C GLY A 153 25.57 -13.87 14.44
N GLU A 154 26.73 -13.98 13.80
CA GLU A 154 27.99 -14.36 14.46
C GLU A 154 29.06 -13.27 14.29
N GLN A 155 29.19 -12.73 13.09
CA GLN A 155 30.20 -11.73 12.75
C GLN A 155 29.68 -10.70 11.75
N SER A 156 30.37 -9.56 11.64
CA SER A 156 30.15 -8.58 10.58
C SER A 156 30.76 -9.10 9.27
N VAL A 157 29.97 -9.01 8.20
CA VAL A 157 30.35 -9.44 6.85
C VAL A 157 30.17 -8.24 5.93
N SER A 158 31.18 -7.95 5.10
CA SER A 158 31.06 -6.94 4.07
C SER A 158 30.29 -7.46 2.86
N LEU A 159 29.32 -6.72 2.37
CA LEU A 159 28.65 -7.06 1.11
C LEU A 159 29.60 -6.99 -0.09
N GLY A 160 30.73 -6.26 0.05
CA GLY A 160 31.81 -6.22 -0.96
C GLY A 160 32.63 -7.49 -1.07
N ASP A 161 32.55 -8.39 -0.09
CA ASP A 161 33.26 -9.68 -0.12
C ASP A 161 32.48 -10.77 -0.86
N ILE A 162 31.32 -10.44 -1.36
CA ILE A 162 30.51 -11.31 -2.22
C ILE A 162 31.11 -11.30 -3.62
N HIS A 163 31.54 -12.46 -4.11
CA HIS A 163 32.32 -12.58 -5.35
C HIS A 163 31.47 -13.02 -6.55
N GLU A 164 30.20 -13.38 -6.35
CA GLU A 164 29.28 -13.73 -7.41
C GLU A 164 28.96 -12.54 -8.30
N ASP A 165 28.74 -12.77 -9.60
CA ASP A 165 28.42 -11.73 -10.59
C ASP A 165 27.17 -10.93 -10.22
N TYR A 166 26.19 -11.60 -9.54
CA TYR A 166 24.90 -11.04 -9.17
C TYR A 166 24.55 -11.37 -7.73
N LEU A 167 24.26 -10.34 -6.94
CA LEU A 167 23.65 -10.46 -5.64
C LEU A 167 22.17 -10.05 -5.71
N VAL A 168 21.28 -10.99 -5.44
CA VAL A 168 19.84 -10.71 -5.24
C VAL A 168 19.62 -10.56 -3.74
N LEU A 169 19.33 -9.35 -3.29
CA LEU A 169 19.15 -9.03 -1.88
C LEU A 169 17.68 -8.68 -1.61
N ASP A 170 16.95 -9.54 -0.90
CA ASP A 170 15.65 -9.24 -0.36
C ASP A 170 15.82 -8.48 0.97
N VAL A 171 15.21 -7.30 1.07
CA VAL A 171 15.32 -6.45 2.26
C VAL A 171 13.96 -6.34 2.93
N TRP A 172 13.86 -6.78 4.18
CA TRP A 172 12.59 -6.82 4.89
C TRP A 172 12.69 -6.43 6.37
N SER A 173 11.54 -6.23 7.02
CA SER A 173 11.42 -5.93 8.44
C SER A 173 10.21 -6.64 9.04
N SER A 174 10.16 -6.77 10.37
CA SER A 174 9.05 -7.38 11.12
C SER A 174 7.69 -6.70 10.89
N THR A 175 7.72 -5.41 10.54
CA THR A 175 6.51 -4.59 10.29
C THR A 175 6.03 -4.63 8.84
N CYS A 176 6.78 -5.28 7.94
CA CYS A 176 6.45 -5.38 6.52
C CYS A 176 5.68 -6.67 6.22
N GLY A 177 4.36 -6.69 6.42
CA GLY A 177 3.54 -7.87 6.15
C GLY A 177 3.62 -8.38 4.71
N ALA A 178 3.78 -7.51 3.72
CA ALA A 178 3.97 -7.90 2.33
C ALA A 178 5.32 -8.62 2.12
N CYS A 179 6.38 -8.15 2.80
CA CYS A 179 7.70 -8.79 2.74
C CYS A 179 7.65 -10.19 3.38
N ILE A 180 7.02 -10.31 4.54
CA ILE A 180 6.87 -11.60 5.24
C ILE A 180 6.11 -12.61 4.35
N ASN A 181 5.05 -12.18 3.68
CA ASN A 181 4.31 -13.03 2.75
C ASN A 181 5.14 -13.44 1.52
N ALA A 182 6.16 -12.69 1.15
CA ALA A 182 7.05 -12.98 0.01
C ALA A 182 8.22 -13.91 0.39
N LEU A 183 8.52 -14.12 1.68
CA LEU A 183 9.65 -14.95 2.12
C LEU A 183 9.67 -16.36 1.51
N PRO A 184 8.53 -17.07 1.33
CA PRO A 184 8.54 -18.38 0.67
C PRO A 184 9.00 -18.30 -0.80
N GLU A 185 8.71 -17.22 -1.51
CA GLU A 185 9.16 -17.01 -2.89
C GLU A 185 10.66 -16.70 -2.93
N VAL A 186 11.16 -15.93 -1.95
CA VAL A 186 12.60 -15.65 -1.78
C VAL A 186 13.35 -16.94 -1.46
N GLN A 187 12.81 -17.80 -0.58
CA GLN A 187 13.37 -19.11 -0.28
C GLN A 187 13.43 -20.02 -1.52
N ALA A 188 12.35 -20.07 -2.29
CA ALA A 188 12.32 -20.82 -3.54
C ALA A 188 13.36 -20.32 -4.55
N LEU A 189 13.59 -19.01 -4.60
CA LEU A 189 14.62 -18.39 -5.43
C LEU A 189 16.03 -18.79 -4.95
N HIS A 190 16.26 -18.72 -3.64
CA HIS A 190 17.52 -19.18 -3.02
C HIS A 190 17.79 -20.64 -3.36
N ASP A 191 16.81 -21.54 -3.17
CA ASP A 191 16.97 -22.97 -3.44
C ASP A 191 17.27 -23.27 -4.90
N ARG A 192 16.73 -22.43 -5.80
CA ARG A 192 16.99 -22.54 -7.24
C ARG A 192 18.43 -22.17 -7.62
N TYR A 193 19.04 -21.22 -6.91
CA TYR A 193 20.35 -20.67 -7.26
C TYR A 193 21.46 -21.02 -6.26
N LYS A 194 21.19 -21.81 -5.21
CA LYS A 194 22.16 -22.16 -4.16
C LYS A 194 23.46 -22.83 -4.65
N ASP A 195 23.40 -23.47 -5.81
CA ASP A 195 24.56 -24.14 -6.43
C ASP A 195 25.13 -23.32 -7.60
N SER A 196 24.77 -22.05 -7.72
CA SER A 196 25.24 -21.17 -8.80
C SER A 196 26.52 -20.43 -8.38
N ASP A 197 27.55 -20.51 -9.21
CA ASP A 197 28.79 -19.73 -9.05
C ASP A 197 28.64 -18.25 -9.44
N ARG A 198 27.48 -17.87 -10.01
CA ARG A 198 27.24 -16.53 -10.55
C ARG A 198 26.18 -15.73 -9.82
N VAL A 199 25.30 -16.38 -9.09
CA VAL A 199 24.14 -15.73 -8.45
C VAL A 199 24.07 -16.13 -6.99
N GLN A 200 24.17 -15.15 -6.11
CA GLN A 200 23.84 -15.32 -4.69
C GLN A 200 22.50 -14.69 -4.37
N VAL A 201 21.65 -15.41 -3.67
CA VAL A 201 20.39 -14.91 -3.14
C VAL A 201 20.51 -14.84 -1.61
N ALA A 202 20.26 -13.67 -1.05
CA ALA A 202 20.32 -13.45 0.39
C ALA A 202 19.13 -12.62 0.86
N SER A 203 18.77 -12.78 2.13
CA SER A 203 17.71 -12.02 2.79
C SER A 203 18.32 -11.18 3.90
N LEU A 204 18.01 -9.87 3.91
CA LEU A 204 18.51 -8.91 4.87
C LEU A 204 17.36 -8.41 5.74
N PHE A 205 17.39 -8.76 7.02
CA PHE A 205 16.47 -8.23 8.01
C PHE A 205 16.95 -6.87 8.52
N VAL A 206 16.09 -5.88 8.45
CA VAL A 206 16.35 -4.54 9.01
C VAL A 206 15.73 -4.46 10.40
N CYS A 207 16.59 -4.47 11.43
CA CYS A 207 16.17 -4.31 12.81
C CYS A 207 15.57 -2.93 13.06
N TYR A 208 14.41 -2.87 13.69
CA TYR A 208 13.77 -1.64 14.11
C TYR A 208 13.73 -1.56 15.62
N LYS A 209 14.30 -0.50 16.21
CA LYS A 209 14.43 -0.28 17.66
C LYS A 209 15.20 -1.41 18.35
N ASP A 210 14.51 -2.18 19.22
CA ASP A 210 15.08 -3.21 20.06
C ASP A 210 15.03 -4.61 19.41
N GLU A 211 14.71 -4.69 18.13
CA GLU A 211 14.70 -5.94 17.38
C GLU A 211 16.12 -6.48 17.17
N THR A 212 16.22 -7.79 17.11
CA THR A 212 17.48 -8.52 16.92
C THR A 212 17.29 -9.59 15.85
N ILE A 213 18.38 -10.25 15.46
CA ILE A 213 18.31 -11.40 14.56
C ILE A 213 17.39 -12.51 15.08
N LYS A 214 17.24 -12.63 16.41
CA LYS A 214 16.30 -13.58 17.01
C LYS A 214 14.86 -13.31 16.61
N THR A 215 14.47 -12.03 16.51
CA THR A 215 13.15 -11.63 16.00
C THR A 215 12.95 -12.11 14.57
N ALA A 216 13.97 -11.99 13.71
CA ALA A 216 13.90 -12.48 12.34
C ALA A 216 13.72 -13.99 12.28
N LEU A 217 14.50 -14.74 13.06
CA LEU A 217 14.43 -16.21 13.11
C LEU A 217 13.09 -16.74 13.62
N GLU A 218 12.43 -16.03 14.54
CA GLU A 218 11.09 -16.38 15.05
C GLU A 218 9.99 -16.17 13.99
N ILE A 219 10.22 -15.28 13.01
CA ILE A 219 9.26 -15.01 11.91
C ILE A 219 9.44 -16.02 10.78
N VAL A 220 10.68 -16.46 10.51
CA VAL A 220 11.02 -17.33 9.38
C VAL A 220 10.82 -18.81 9.70
N ASN A 221 10.86 -19.23 10.97
CA ASN A 221 10.62 -20.60 11.44
C ASN A 221 9.15 -20.86 11.74
#